data_a6c4afd941f6b6a547bbdeb53ed6bed0
#
_entry.id   a6c4afd941f6b6a547bbdeb53ed6bed0
#
_cell.length_a   1.000
_cell.length_b   1.000
_cell.length_c   1.000
_cell.angle_alpha   90.00
_cell.angle_beta   90.00
_cell.angle_gamma   90.00
#
_symmetry.space_group_name_H-M   'P 1'
#
loop_
_entity.id
_entity.type
_entity.pdbx_description
1 polymer ?
#
loop_
_entity_poly.entity_id
_entity_poly.type
_entity_poly.pdbx_seq_one_letter_code
_entity_poly.pdbx_strand_id
1 'polypeptide(L)'
;MCKTSTKVFILEVMGRHAGWIAAAGELANQNGSHVHKILLPEVPFDETKFLNGISNDVDKDGFSVVIASEGLKNSSGELYSASKEKDSFGHTQLGGLAPKLAELVNKNLNIKYHWSVSDYLQRSARHISSKTDVEQAIAVGEVAANMAADAKSGYMPIIKRLGNEPYKWEIDVGDLNEIANKEKVLPDSFISNCGFRITDEGISYLSPLIQGESYPKYKNGLPAYEQLDLHF
;
A
#
# COMPACT_ATOMS: atom_id res chain seq x y z
N MET A 1 -2.68 21.28 -3.29
CA MET A 1 -2.15 21.22 -4.68
C MET A 1 -3.27 20.97 -5.68
N CYS A 2 -4.06 19.89 -5.59
CA CYS A 2 -5.10 19.56 -6.57
C CYS A 2 -6.17 20.64 -6.73
N LYS A 3 -6.65 21.25 -5.64
CA LYS A 3 -7.65 22.34 -5.68
C LYS A 3 -7.16 23.62 -6.36
N THR A 4 -5.86 23.89 -6.36
CA THR A 4 -5.33 25.19 -6.78
C THR A 4 -4.52 25.15 -8.08
N SER A 5 -3.78 24.08 -8.34
CA SER A 5 -2.79 24.04 -9.40
C SER A 5 -2.96 22.90 -10.39
N THR A 6 -3.33 21.73 -9.93
CA THR A 6 -3.59 20.55 -10.77
C THR A 6 -5.02 20.07 -10.57
N LYS A 7 -5.52 19.26 -11.50
CA LYS A 7 -6.88 18.70 -11.37
C LYS A 7 -6.86 17.22 -11.03
N VAL A 8 -5.85 16.50 -11.49
CA VAL A 8 -5.72 15.07 -11.22
C VAL A 8 -4.35 14.81 -10.59
N PHE A 9 -4.32 14.04 -9.52
CA PHE A 9 -3.09 13.54 -8.91
C PHE A 9 -3.18 12.02 -8.77
N ILE A 10 -2.16 11.34 -9.24
CA ILE A 10 -2.08 9.87 -9.20
C ILE A 10 -0.86 9.47 -8.36
N LEU A 11 -1.09 8.74 -7.28
CA LEU A 11 -0.06 8.16 -6.43
C LEU A 11 0.06 6.66 -6.72
N GLU A 12 1.21 6.23 -7.23
CA GLU A 12 1.54 4.82 -7.35
C GLU A 12 2.17 4.31 -6.06
N VAL A 13 1.66 3.17 -5.59
CA VAL A 13 2.14 2.49 -4.39
C VAL A 13 2.49 1.04 -4.71
N MET A 14 3.36 0.45 -3.90
CA MET A 14 3.69 -0.97 -3.99
C MET A 14 2.46 -1.84 -3.73
N GLY A 15 2.46 -3.05 -4.28
CA GLY A 15 1.41 -4.03 -4.10
C GLY A 15 1.28 -4.94 -5.32
N ARG A 16 2.30 -5.78 -5.53
CA ARG A 16 2.44 -6.61 -6.73
C ARG A 16 1.15 -7.33 -7.15
N HIS A 17 0.58 -8.17 -6.28
CA HIS A 17 -0.64 -8.93 -6.58
C HIS A 17 -1.74 -8.70 -5.52
N ALA A 18 -1.45 -7.90 -4.49
CA ALA A 18 -2.36 -7.63 -3.39
C ALA A 18 -2.40 -6.14 -3.05
N GLY A 19 -3.58 -5.57 -3.03
CA GLY A 19 -3.83 -4.13 -2.94
C GLY A 19 -3.86 -3.54 -1.53
N TRP A 20 -3.28 -4.19 -0.51
CA TRP A 20 -3.37 -3.76 0.89
C TRP A 20 -2.88 -2.33 1.13
N ILE A 21 -1.75 -1.93 0.54
CA ILE A 21 -1.19 -0.58 0.70
C ILE A 21 -2.09 0.45 0.02
N ALA A 22 -2.56 0.16 -1.19
CA ALA A 22 -3.49 1.03 -1.89
C ALA A 22 -4.82 1.16 -1.12
N ALA A 23 -5.35 0.06 -0.59
CA ALA A 23 -6.57 0.03 0.21
C ALA A 23 -6.46 0.90 1.47
N ALA A 24 -5.30 0.91 2.14
CA ALA A 24 -5.05 1.78 3.28
C ALA A 24 -5.19 3.27 2.97
N GLY A 25 -5.08 3.66 1.70
CA GLY A 25 -5.33 5.02 1.24
C GLY A 25 -6.77 5.52 1.50
N GLU A 26 -7.75 4.61 1.66
CA GLU A 26 -9.12 4.97 2.05
C GLU A 26 -9.18 5.64 3.43
N LEU A 27 -8.25 5.30 4.33
CA LEU A 27 -8.21 5.87 5.67
C LEU A 27 -7.98 7.40 5.66
N ALA A 28 -7.40 7.95 4.60
CA ALA A 28 -7.28 9.39 4.43
C ALA A 28 -8.63 10.10 4.29
N ASN A 29 -9.70 9.38 3.99
CA ASN A 29 -11.05 9.93 3.86
C ASN A 29 -11.81 10.03 5.18
N GLN A 30 -11.29 9.52 6.29
CA GLN A 30 -11.95 9.60 7.61
C GLN A 30 -12.16 11.04 8.09
N ASN A 31 -11.31 11.97 7.67
CA ASN A 31 -11.38 13.39 8.03
C ASN A 31 -11.74 14.30 6.84
N GLY A 32 -12.50 13.78 5.87
CA GLY A 32 -12.91 14.49 4.67
C GLY A 32 -12.64 13.70 3.39
N SER A 33 -13.14 14.17 2.27
CA SER A 33 -12.94 13.51 0.98
C SER A 33 -11.60 13.95 0.37
N HIS A 34 -10.58 13.12 0.49
CA HIS A 34 -9.22 13.39 0.01
C HIS A 34 -8.78 12.45 -1.11
N VAL A 35 -9.26 11.21 -1.09
CA VAL A 35 -8.98 10.19 -2.11
C VAL A 35 -10.29 9.82 -2.79
N HIS A 36 -10.31 9.91 -4.12
CA HIS A 36 -11.51 9.67 -4.93
C HIS A 36 -11.57 8.25 -5.46
N LYS A 37 -10.41 7.71 -5.83
CA LYS A 37 -10.31 6.37 -6.41
C LYS A 37 -9.13 5.60 -5.87
N ILE A 38 -9.36 4.31 -5.64
CA ILE A 38 -8.33 3.34 -5.30
C ILE A 38 -8.35 2.27 -6.38
N LEU A 39 -7.23 2.04 -7.03
CA LEU A 39 -7.07 1.03 -8.07
C LEU A 39 -6.30 -0.16 -7.49
N LEU A 40 -6.96 -1.32 -7.48
CA LEU A 40 -6.52 -2.53 -6.81
C LEU A 40 -6.16 -3.62 -7.83
N PRO A 41 -5.14 -4.46 -7.58
CA PRO A 41 -4.81 -5.61 -8.43
C PRO A 41 -5.93 -6.64 -8.51
N GLU A 42 -6.79 -6.70 -7.49
CA GLU A 42 -7.94 -7.62 -7.37
C GLU A 42 -9.11 -7.22 -8.28
N VAL A 43 -9.14 -5.97 -8.74
CA VAL A 43 -10.23 -5.44 -9.58
C VAL A 43 -9.73 -5.24 -11.00
N PRO A 44 -10.30 -5.92 -12.00
CA PRO A 44 -9.94 -5.68 -13.40
C PRO A 44 -10.14 -4.21 -13.79
N PHE A 45 -9.11 -3.59 -14.34
CA PHE A 45 -9.12 -2.18 -14.72
C PHE A 45 -9.94 -1.95 -15.99
N ASP A 46 -10.92 -1.05 -15.85
CA ASP A 46 -11.77 -0.55 -16.95
C ASP A 46 -11.43 0.92 -17.20
N GLU A 47 -10.77 1.20 -18.33
CA GLU A 47 -10.33 2.55 -18.72
C GLU A 47 -11.52 3.51 -18.87
N THR A 48 -12.63 3.04 -19.45
CA THR A 48 -13.82 3.87 -19.69
C THR A 48 -14.45 4.29 -18.36
N LYS A 49 -14.64 3.32 -17.47
CA LYS A 49 -15.18 3.56 -16.13
C LYS A 49 -14.28 4.48 -15.32
N PHE A 50 -12.96 4.30 -15.43
CA PHE A 50 -11.98 5.15 -14.76
C PHE A 50 -12.05 6.60 -15.27
N LEU A 51 -12.00 6.81 -16.58
CA LEU A 51 -12.06 8.15 -17.20
C LEU A 51 -13.35 8.89 -16.88
N ASN A 52 -14.51 8.22 -17.00
CA ASN A 52 -15.79 8.79 -16.62
C ASN A 52 -15.81 9.17 -15.13
N GLY A 53 -15.22 8.32 -14.28
CA GLY A 53 -15.11 8.61 -12.86
C GLY A 53 -14.22 9.82 -12.57
N ILE A 54 -13.08 9.99 -13.26
CA ILE A 54 -12.22 11.18 -13.14
C ILE A 54 -12.98 12.45 -13.57
N SER A 55 -13.68 12.43 -14.70
CA SER A 55 -14.47 13.55 -15.16
C SER A 55 -15.52 13.97 -14.11
N ASN A 56 -16.28 13.01 -13.60
CA ASN A 56 -17.29 13.27 -12.58
C ASN A 56 -16.70 13.87 -11.29
N ASP A 57 -15.52 13.38 -10.84
CA ASP A 57 -14.86 13.93 -9.66
C ASP A 57 -14.44 15.38 -9.89
N VAL A 58 -13.85 15.67 -11.06
CA VAL A 58 -13.39 17.02 -11.42
C VAL A 58 -14.58 17.98 -11.57
N ASP A 59 -15.69 17.53 -12.13
CA ASP A 59 -16.91 18.34 -12.30
C ASP A 59 -17.55 18.64 -10.93
N LYS A 60 -17.57 17.68 -10.03
CA LYS A 60 -18.19 17.79 -8.72
C LYS A 60 -17.31 18.51 -7.68
N ASP A 61 -16.08 18.06 -7.53
CA ASP A 61 -15.19 18.47 -6.45
C ASP A 61 -14.06 19.40 -6.92
N GLY A 62 -13.94 19.59 -8.24
CA GLY A 62 -12.92 20.42 -8.88
C GLY A 62 -11.58 19.71 -9.07
N PHE A 63 -11.42 18.48 -8.58
CA PHE A 63 -10.20 17.68 -8.69
C PHE A 63 -10.48 16.18 -8.44
N SER A 64 -9.52 15.32 -8.81
CA SER A 64 -9.52 13.90 -8.48
C SER A 64 -8.16 13.46 -7.96
N VAL A 65 -8.15 12.66 -6.90
CA VAL A 65 -6.95 12.00 -6.34
C VAL A 65 -7.12 10.49 -6.45
N VAL A 66 -6.14 9.85 -7.04
CA VAL A 66 -6.13 8.41 -7.30
C VAL A 66 -4.94 7.79 -6.58
N ILE A 67 -5.17 6.69 -5.86
CA ILE A 67 -4.11 5.80 -5.37
C ILE A 67 -4.17 4.53 -6.21
N ALA A 68 -3.06 4.13 -6.79
CA ALA A 68 -2.98 2.99 -7.68
C ALA A 68 -1.90 2.00 -7.23
N SER A 69 -2.28 0.74 -7.05
CA SER A 69 -1.31 -0.33 -6.84
C SER A 69 -0.56 -0.63 -8.14
N GLU A 70 0.76 -0.70 -8.09
CA GLU A 70 1.63 -1.05 -9.23
C GLU A 70 1.23 -2.34 -9.95
N GLY A 71 0.58 -3.26 -9.22
CA GLY A 71 0.11 -4.55 -9.72
C GLY A 71 -1.25 -4.53 -10.43
N LEU A 72 -1.77 -3.35 -10.80
CA LEU A 72 -3.05 -3.22 -11.52
C LEU A 72 -3.08 -4.08 -12.77
N LYS A 73 -4.20 -4.81 -12.97
CA LYS A 73 -4.39 -5.74 -14.10
C LYS A 73 -5.51 -5.25 -15.00
N ASN A 74 -5.39 -5.56 -16.30
CA ASN A 74 -6.46 -5.37 -17.26
C ASN A 74 -7.52 -6.49 -17.14
N SER A 75 -8.56 -6.44 -17.98
CA SER A 75 -9.63 -7.45 -18.03
C SER A 75 -9.15 -8.85 -18.44
N SER A 76 -7.97 -8.96 -19.06
CA SER A 76 -7.35 -10.23 -19.43
C SER A 76 -6.49 -10.82 -18.30
N GLY A 77 -6.38 -10.14 -17.16
CA GLY A 77 -5.54 -10.53 -16.03
C GLY A 77 -4.05 -10.19 -16.19
N GLU A 78 -3.68 -9.48 -17.25
CA GLU A 78 -2.31 -9.05 -17.50
C GLU A 78 -2.03 -7.75 -16.75
N LEU A 79 -0.78 -7.57 -16.31
CA LEU A 79 -0.35 -6.32 -15.67
C LEU A 79 -0.50 -5.13 -16.61
N TYR A 80 -1.21 -4.10 -16.17
CA TYR A 80 -1.50 -2.93 -16.99
C TYR A 80 -0.23 -2.11 -17.34
N SER A 81 0.80 -2.15 -16.49
CA SER A 81 2.07 -1.42 -16.67
C SER A 81 3.31 -2.32 -16.67
N ALA A 82 3.18 -3.60 -17.03
CA ALA A 82 4.33 -4.50 -17.06
C ALA A 82 5.44 -3.99 -17.97
N SER A 83 6.67 -3.91 -17.45
CA SER A 83 7.86 -3.79 -18.27
C SER A 83 8.22 -5.16 -18.84
N LYS A 84 8.99 -5.19 -19.96
CA LYS A 84 9.52 -6.45 -20.50
C LYS A 84 10.72 -6.96 -19.73
N GLU A 85 11.23 -6.18 -18.77
CA GLU A 85 12.41 -6.52 -17.98
C GLU A 85 12.02 -7.38 -16.77
N LYS A 86 12.90 -8.33 -16.45
CA LYS A 86 12.77 -9.19 -15.27
C LYS A 86 13.86 -8.86 -14.28
N ASP A 87 13.54 -8.95 -12.99
CA ASP A 87 14.53 -8.84 -11.92
C ASP A 87 15.45 -10.09 -11.84
N SER A 88 16.45 -10.05 -10.99
CA SER A 88 17.42 -11.15 -10.80
C SER A 88 16.77 -12.45 -10.30
N PHE A 89 15.53 -12.41 -9.81
CA PHE A 89 14.76 -13.57 -9.37
C PHE A 89 13.75 -14.05 -10.43
N GLY A 90 13.76 -13.45 -11.63
CA GLY A 90 12.87 -13.81 -12.74
C GLY A 90 11.47 -13.19 -12.68
N HIS A 91 11.20 -12.31 -11.73
CA HIS A 91 9.93 -11.59 -11.63
C HIS A 91 9.90 -10.41 -12.61
N THR A 92 8.75 -10.17 -13.24
CA THR A 92 8.52 -8.97 -14.05
C THR A 92 8.74 -7.72 -13.20
N GLN A 93 9.55 -6.79 -13.68
CA GLN A 93 9.74 -5.52 -13.02
C GLN A 93 8.45 -4.71 -13.14
N LEU A 94 7.91 -4.30 -12.00
CA LEU A 94 6.71 -3.46 -11.91
C LEU A 94 7.11 -2.00 -11.81
N GLY A 95 6.17 -1.11 -12.14
CA GLY A 95 6.35 0.33 -12.05
C GLY A 95 5.96 1.04 -13.34
N GLY A 96 5.85 2.38 -13.26
CA GLY A 96 5.43 3.20 -14.39
C GLY A 96 3.92 3.18 -14.65
N LEU A 97 3.12 2.69 -13.70
CA LEU A 97 1.67 2.72 -13.77
C LEU A 97 1.13 4.15 -13.69
N ALA A 98 1.61 4.95 -12.73
CA ALA A 98 1.13 6.31 -12.56
C ALA A 98 1.34 7.21 -13.78
N PRO A 99 2.53 7.26 -14.42
CA PRO A 99 2.69 7.99 -15.67
C PRO A 99 1.79 7.49 -16.80
N LYS A 100 1.57 6.17 -16.93
CA LYS A 100 0.69 5.60 -17.94
C LYS A 100 -0.77 6.00 -17.74
N LEU A 101 -1.27 5.95 -16.50
CA LEU A 101 -2.61 6.43 -16.16
C LEU A 101 -2.75 7.95 -16.36
N ALA A 102 -1.72 8.72 -16.04
CA ALA A 102 -1.69 10.15 -16.23
C ALA A 102 -1.73 10.53 -17.72
N GLU A 103 -1.01 9.80 -18.56
CA GLU A 103 -1.06 9.95 -20.02
C GLU A 103 -2.45 9.60 -20.58
N LEU A 104 -3.07 8.51 -20.08
CA LEU A 104 -4.44 8.11 -20.41
C LEU A 104 -5.44 9.25 -20.11
N VAL A 105 -5.35 9.85 -18.92
CA VAL A 105 -6.19 10.99 -18.52
C VAL A 105 -5.96 12.18 -19.44
N ASN A 106 -4.71 12.55 -19.70
CA ASN A 106 -4.38 13.69 -20.54
C ASN A 106 -4.90 13.52 -21.96
N LYS A 107 -4.67 12.36 -22.57
CA LYS A 107 -5.06 12.06 -23.94
C LYS A 107 -6.58 12.12 -24.16
N ASN A 108 -7.36 11.68 -23.17
CA ASN A 108 -8.80 11.56 -23.33
C ASN A 108 -9.60 12.73 -22.75
N LEU A 109 -9.10 13.37 -21.68
CA LEU A 109 -9.84 14.42 -20.97
C LEU A 109 -9.18 15.81 -21.11
N ASN A 110 -7.93 15.87 -21.56
CA ASN A 110 -7.15 17.12 -21.64
C ASN A 110 -7.12 17.90 -20.31
N ILE A 111 -7.01 17.17 -19.19
CA ILE A 111 -7.01 17.73 -17.84
C ILE A 111 -5.58 17.77 -17.30
N LYS A 112 -5.21 18.87 -16.63
CA LYS A 112 -3.90 19.01 -15.99
C LYS A 112 -3.74 17.98 -14.88
N TYR A 113 -2.63 17.26 -14.93
CA TYR A 113 -2.33 16.17 -14.00
C TYR A 113 -0.92 16.29 -13.41
N HIS A 114 -0.74 15.60 -12.30
CA HIS A 114 0.54 15.24 -11.72
C HIS A 114 0.48 13.80 -11.22
N TRP A 115 1.63 13.19 -11.06
CA TRP A 115 1.76 11.86 -10.49
C TRP A 115 3.02 11.76 -9.62
N SER A 116 3.04 10.76 -8.76
CA SER A 116 4.19 10.39 -7.95
C SER A 116 4.24 8.88 -7.79
N VAL A 117 5.45 8.34 -7.71
CA VAL A 117 5.69 6.95 -7.35
C VAL A 117 6.35 6.94 -5.99
N SER A 118 5.76 6.26 -5.03
CA SER A 118 6.30 6.14 -3.67
C SER A 118 7.52 5.24 -3.61
N ASP A 119 7.52 4.17 -4.40
CA ASP A 119 8.58 3.18 -4.50
C ASP A 119 9.18 2.82 -3.12
N TYR A 120 10.48 2.68 -2.99
CA TYR A 120 11.14 2.32 -1.73
C TYR A 120 11.01 3.36 -0.62
N LEU A 121 10.59 4.60 -0.90
CA LEU A 121 10.31 5.60 0.14
C LEU A 121 9.27 5.11 1.16
N GLN A 122 8.26 4.35 0.73
CA GLN A 122 7.27 3.79 1.65
C GLN A 122 7.82 2.69 2.57
N ARG A 123 8.96 2.08 2.24
CA ARG A 123 9.68 1.11 3.09
C ARG A 123 10.70 1.76 4.02
N SER A 124 11.10 2.99 3.75
CA SER A 124 12.13 3.72 4.49
C SER A 124 11.57 4.89 5.31
N ALA A 125 10.26 5.03 5.40
CA ALA A 125 9.58 6.15 6.06
C ALA A 125 9.39 5.92 7.57
N ARG A 126 10.42 5.46 8.30
CA ARG A 126 10.37 5.20 9.76
C ARG A 126 9.87 6.41 10.55
N HIS A 127 10.11 7.61 10.06
CA HIS A 127 9.72 8.86 10.70
C HIS A 127 8.20 9.13 10.72
N ILE A 128 7.41 8.39 9.92
CA ILE A 128 5.95 8.46 9.87
C ILE A 128 5.28 7.11 10.16
N SER A 129 6.04 6.11 10.63
CA SER A 129 5.46 4.81 11.00
C SER A 129 4.55 4.95 12.21
N SER A 130 3.42 4.23 12.21
CA SER A 130 2.52 4.19 13.35
C SER A 130 3.16 3.48 14.55
N LYS A 131 2.69 3.77 15.75
CA LYS A 131 3.12 3.07 16.96
C LYS A 131 2.80 1.58 16.88
N THR A 132 1.60 1.24 16.41
CA THR A 132 1.17 -0.15 16.21
C THR A 132 2.15 -0.92 15.33
N ASP A 133 2.51 -0.36 14.18
CA ASP A 133 3.42 -1.01 13.23
C ASP A 133 4.82 -1.21 13.83
N VAL A 134 5.33 -0.19 14.52
CA VAL A 134 6.65 -0.26 15.17
C VAL A 134 6.69 -1.30 16.29
N GLU A 135 5.66 -1.35 17.15
CA GLU A 135 5.57 -2.34 18.23
C GLU A 135 5.50 -3.76 17.69
N GLN A 136 4.72 -3.97 16.63
CA GLN A 136 4.63 -5.28 15.97
C GLN A 136 5.94 -5.68 15.30
N ALA A 137 6.62 -4.76 14.63
CA ALA A 137 7.91 -5.02 13.99
C ALA A 137 8.98 -5.39 15.00
N ILE A 138 9.04 -4.70 16.15
CA ILE A 138 9.96 -5.02 17.25
C ILE A 138 9.67 -6.40 17.81
N ALA A 139 8.40 -6.69 18.14
CA ALA A 139 8.02 -7.97 18.71
C ALA A 139 8.32 -9.16 17.78
N VAL A 140 8.08 -9.01 16.47
CA VAL A 140 8.47 -10.01 15.45
C VAL A 140 9.99 -10.21 15.46
N GLY A 141 10.78 -9.12 15.52
CA GLY A 141 12.24 -9.17 15.54
C GLY A 141 12.77 -9.88 16.79
N GLU A 142 12.22 -9.59 17.96
CA GLU A 142 12.60 -10.22 19.23
C GLU A 142 12.34 -11.74 19.20
N VAL A 143 11.15 -12.17 18.75
CA VAL A 143 10.82 -13.60 18.65
C VAL A 143 11.71 -14.28 17.60
N ALA A 144 11.99 -13.64 16.46
CA ALA A 144 12.89 -14.16 15.44
C ALA A 144 14.31 -14.39 15.98
N ALA A 145 14.84 -13.44 16.75
CA ALA A 145 16.17 -13.55 17.37
C ALA A 145 16.23 -14.72 18.37
N ASN A 146 15.20 -14.88 19.21
CA ASN A 146 15.12 -15.98 20.15
C ASN A 146 15.02 -17.34 19.43
N MET A 147 14.22 -17.42 18.37
CA MET A 147 14.10 -18.64 17.54
C MET A 147 15.46 -19.01 16.89
N ALA A 148 16.20 -18.02 16.43
CA ALA A 148 17.55 -18.25 15.87
C ALA A 148 18.54 -18.75 16.94
N ALA A 149 18.50 -18.17 18.15
CA ALA A 149 19.30 -18.62 19.27
C ALA A 149 18.99 -20.07 19.70
N ASP A 150 17.70 -20.45 19.61
CA ASP A 150 17.22 -21.81 19.85
C ASP A 150 17.47 -22.78 18.68
N ALA A 151 18.14 -22.36 17.62
CA ALA A 151 18.39 -23.12 16.39
C ALA A 151 17.10 -23.65 15.72
N LYS A 152 15.96 -22.97 15.89
CA LYS A 152 14.70 -23.29 15.22
C LYS A 152 14.79 -22.89 13.74
N SER A 153 14.68 -23.87 12.85
CA SER A 153 14.72 -23.70 11.41
C SER A 153 13.41 -24.11 10.76
N GLY A 154 13.08 -23.51 9.61
CA GLY A 154 11.83 -23.80 8.87
C GLY A 154 10.60 -23.05 9.37
N TYR A 155 10.76 -22.11 10.29
CA TYR A 155 9.67 -21.33 10.88
C TYR A 155 9.95 -19.83 10.80
N MET A 156 8.90 -19.02 10.89
CA MET A 156 9.00 -17.58 11.06
C MET A 156 7.95 -17.05 12.06
N PRO A 157 8.26 -16.00 12.83
CA PRO A 157 7.25 -15.34 13.64
C PRO A 157 6.23 -14.62 12.76
N ILE A 158 4.97 -14.71 13.14
CA ILE A 158 3.84 -14.07 12.45
C ILE A 158 3.01 -13.26 13.44
N ILE A 159 2.41 -12.18 12.94
CA ILE A 159 1.46 -11.38 13.70
C ILE A 159 0.07 -12.01 13.56
N LYS A 160 -0.47 -12.51 14.66
CA LYS A 160 -1.82 -13.07 14.72
C LYS A 160 -2.78 -12.07 15.34
N ARG A 161 -3.76 -11.69 14.57
CA ARG A 161 -4.81 -10.78 15.01
C ARG A 161 -5.85 -11.54 15.82
N LEU A 162 -6.15 -11.06 17.03
CA LEU A 162 -7.08 -11.69 17.97
C LEU A 162 -8.43 -10.97 18.04
N GLY A 163 -8.47 -9.67 17.73
CA GLY A 163 -9.69 -8.88 17.78
C GLY A 163 -9.52 -7.50 17.21
N ASN A 164 -10.65 -6.84 16.92
CA ASN A 164 -10.69 -5.51 16.30
C ASN A 164 -11.04 -4.39 17.30
N GLU A 165 -11.92 -4.68 18.26
CA GLU A 165 -12.44 -3.68 19.21
C GLU A 165 -12.41 -4.24 20.65
N PRO A 166 -11.37 -3.93 21.44
CA PRO A 166 -10.15 -3.26 21.06
C PRO A 166 -9.26 -4.13 20.15
N TYR A 167 -8.42 -3.48 19.34
CA TYR A 167 -7.43 -4.19 18.53
C TYR A 167 -6.46 -4.96 19.44
N LYS A 168 -6.39 -6.26 19.21
CA LYS A 168 -5.51 -7.18 19.96
C LYS A 168 -4.75 -8.07 18.99
N TRP A 169 -3.49 -8.30 19.29
CA TRP A 169 -2.62 -9.16 18.53
C TRP A 169 -1.64 -9.91 19.44
N GLU A 170 -1.08 -10.97 18.93
CA GLU A 170 0.02 -11.72 19.54
C GLU A 170 1.01 -12.14 18.47
N ILE A 171 2.22 -12.51 18.86
CA ILE A 171 3.16 -13.19 17.96
C ILE A 171 2.94 -14.69 18.06
N ASP A 172 2.71 -15.30 16.91
CA ASP A 172 2.63 -16.75 16.73
C ASP A 172 3.78 -17.21 15.83
N VAL A 173 3.91 -18.50 15.61
CA VAL A 173 4.96 -19.11 14.79
C VAL A 173 4.31 -19.83 13.62
N GLY A 174 4.70 -19.44 12.41
CA GLY A 174 4.23 -20.06 11.16
C GLY A 174 5.28 -20.96 10.53
N ASP A 175 4.85 -22.09 9.95
CA ASP A 175 5.69 -22.96 9.14
C ASP A 175 5.99 -22.29 7.79
N LEU A 176 7.25 -22.20 7.38
CA LEU A 176 7.65 -21.61 6.12
C LEU A 176 7.07 -22.34 4.90
N ASN A 177 6.86 -23.65 4.97
CA ASN A 177 6.25 -24.41 3.89
C ASN A 177 4.78 -24.02 3.64
N GLU A 178 4.11 -23.53 4.70
CA GLU A 178 2.72 -23.06 4.60
C GLU A 178 2.61 -21.60 4.18
N ILE A 179 3.68 -20.81 4.26
CA ILE A 179 3.69 -19.36 4.04
C ILE A 179 4.41 -19.00 2.74
N ALA A 180 5.55 -19.64 2.45
CA ALA A 180 6.39 -19.31 1.31
C ALA A 180 5.63 -19.44 -0.02
N ASN A 181 5.79 -18.44 -0.89
CA ASN A 181 5.12 -18.34 -2.20
C ASN A 181 3.58 -18.33 -2.16
N LYS A 182 2.99 -18.06 -0.99
CA LYS A 182 1.54 -17.83 -0.87
C LYS A 182 1.27 -16.34 -0.68
N GLU A 183 0.27 -15.84 -1.43
CA GLU A 183 -0.14 -14.44 -1.38
C GLU A 183 -1.48 -14.31 -0.64
N LYS A 184 -1.55 -13.37 0.29
CA LYS A 184 -2.81 -12.99 0.92
C LYS A 184 -3.37 -11.78 0.18
N VAL A 185 -4.28 -12.03 -0.76
CA VAL A 185 -4.99 -10.97 -1.49
C VAL A 185 -5.99 -10.24 -0.59
N LEU A 186 -6.42 -9.06 -1.03
CA LEU A 186 -7.45 -8.29 -0.33
C LEU A 186 -8.80 -9.05 -0.45
N PRO A 187 -9.55 -9.26 0.66
CA PRO A 187 -10.86 -9.89 0.58
C PRO A 187 -11.84 -9.11 -0.27
N ASP A 188 -12.67 -9.79 -1.06
CA ASP A 188 -13.71 -9.17 -1.88
C ASP A 188 -14.67 -8.32 -1.05
N SER A 189 -14.97 -8.73 0.21
CA SER A 189 -15.83 -7.99 1.14
C SER A 189 -15.26 -6.62 1.52
N PHE A 190 -13.96 -6.39 1.35
CA PHE A 190 -13.31 -5.10 1.60
C PHE A 190 -13.42 -4.14 0.42
N ILE A 191 -13.81 -4.64 -0.76
CA ILE A 191 -13.90 -3.86 -1.99
C ILE A 191 -15.35 -3.46 -2.22
N SER A 192 -15.59 -2.16 -2.39
CA SER A 192 -16.95 -1.66 -2.66
C SER A 192 -17.44 -2.08 -4.05
N ASN A 193 -18.77 -2.13 -4.23
CA ASN A 193 -19.39 -2.50 -5.51
C ASN A 193 -18.98 -1.60 -6.68
N CYS A 194 -18.56 -0.37 -6.41
CA CYS A 194 -18.04 0.51 -7.45
C CYS A 194 -16.62 0.13 -7.91
N GLY A 195 -15.90 -0.70 -7.16
CA GLY A 195 -14.53 -1.15 -7.45
C GLY A 195 -13.45 -0.09 -7.25
N PHE A 196 -13.80 1.11 -6.74
CA PHE A 196 -12.87 2.23 -6.54
C PHE A 196 -12.74 2.68 -5.09
N ARG A 197 -13.41 2.03 -4.17
CA ARG A 197 -13.43 2.38 -2.74
C ARG A 197 -13.34 1.13 -1.88
N ILE A 198 -12.99 1.34 -0.62
CA ILE A 198 -12.94 0.29 0.40
C ILE A 198 -14.19 0.38 1.26
N THR A 199 -14.74 -0.78 1.65
CA THR A 199 -15.92 -0.88 2.51
C THR A 199 -15.60 -0.52 3.97
N ASP A 200 -16.64 -0.28 4.78
CA ASP A 200 -16.49 -0.04 6.22
C ASP A 200 -15.82 -1.24 6.93
N GLU A 201 -16.04 -2.47 6.45
CA GLU A 201 -15.35 -3.66 6.95
C GLU A 201 -13.84 -3.57 6.71
N GLY A 202 -13.42 -3.20 5.49
CA GLY A 202 -12.02 -2.99 5.15
C GLY A 202 -11.40 -1.83 5.95
N ILE A 203 -12.13 -0.71 6.11
CA ILE A 203 -11.70 0.43 6.93
C ILE A 203 -11.51 0.00 8.39
N SER A 204 -12.46 -0.72 8.97
CA SER A 204 -12.37 -1.24 10.35
C SER A 204 -11.19 -2.20 10.54
N TYR A 205 -10.87 -3.00 9.52
CA TYR A 205 -9.69 -3.87 9.55
C TYR A 205 -8.39 -3.08 9.52
N LEU A 206 -8.29 -2.03 8.68
CA LEU A 206 -7.05 -1.28 8.44
C LEU A 206 -6.79 -0.20 9.50
N SER A 207 -7.84 0.43 10.03
CA SER A 207 -7.73 1.58 10.94
C SER A 207 -6.82 1.37 12.16
N PRO A 208 -6.83 0.22 12.87
CA PRO A 208 -5.96 0.00 14.01
C PRO A 208 -4.47 -0.01 13.68
N LEU A 209 -4.12 -0.36 12.43
CA LEU A 209 -2.73 -0.51 12.00
C LEU A 209 -2.00 0.82 11.85
N ILE A 210 -2.72 1.93 11.69
CA ILE A 210 -2.13 3.27 11.56
C ILE A 210 -2.17 4.09 12.87
N GLN A 211 -2.49 3.46 14.00
CA GLN A 211 -2.71 4.18 15.25
C GLN A 211 -1.42 4.50 16.01
N GLY A 212 -1.42 5.69 16.61
CA GLY A 212 -0.36 6.20 17.48
C GLY A 212 0.88 6.69 16.73
N GLU A 213 1.59 7.63 17.34
CA GLU A 213 2.85 8.16 16.82
C GLU A 213 4.03 7.44 17.47
N SER A 214 5.08 7.18 16.67
CA SER A 214 6.34 6.60 17.11
C SER A 214 7.48 7.23 16.35
N TYR A 215 7.81 8.48 16.68
CA TYR A 215 8.90 9.20 16.03
C TYR A 215 10.27 8.65 16.45
N PRO A 216 11.23 8.51 15.53
CA PRO A 216 12.62 8.23 15.88
C PRO A 216 13.21 9.42 16.64
N LYS A 217 14.27 9.18 17.41
CA LYS A 217 15.08 10.28 17.98
C LYS A 217 15.72 11.08 16.84
N TYR A 218 15.85 12.37 17.02
CA TYR A 218 16.53 13.26 16.06
C TYR A 218 17.80 13.85 16.70
N LYS A 219 18.85 13.99 15.91
CA LYS A 219 20.08 14.69 16.26
C LYS A 219 20.47 15.60 15.09
N ASN A 220 20.65 16.88 15.37
CA ASN A 220 21.00 17.90 14.38
C ASN A 220 20.05 17.92 13.13
N GLY A 221 18.74 17.71 13.36
CA GLY A 221 17.73 17.71 12.29
C GLY A 221 17.60 16.42 11.48
N LEU A 222 18.37 15.39 11.80
CA LEU A 222 18.32 14.09 11.12
C LEU A 222 17.87 12.99 12.09
N PRO A 223 17.16 11.96 11.62
CA PRO A 223 16.85 10.79 12.44
C PRO A 223 18.15 10.14 12.95
N ALA A 224 18.23 9.91 14.25
CA ALA A 224 19.37 9.25 14.89
C ALA A 224 19.08 7.75 15.02
N TYR A 225 19.52 6.99 14.03
CA TYR A 225 19.41 5.53 14.06
C TYR A 225 20.61 4.93 14.81
N GLU A 226 20.35 3.88 15.58
CA GLU A 226 21.42 3.10 16.20
C GLU A 226 22.20 2.35 15.13
N GLN A 227 23.53 2.43 15.21
CA GLN A 227 24.42 1.67 14.36
C GLN A 227 24.98 0.51 15.19
N LEU A 228 24.77 -0.70 14.70
CA LEU A 228 25.40 -1.88 15.28
C LEU A 228 26.87 -1.94 14.84
N ASP A 229 27.77 -2.01 15.79
CA ASP A 229 29.19 -2.20 15.55
C ASP A 229 29.41 -3.71 15.28
N LEU A 230 29.22 -4.10 14.02
CA LEU A 230 29.38 -5.48 13.60
C LEU A 230 30.87 -5.72 13.28
N HIS A 231 31.65 -6.08 14.28
CA HIS A 231 32.97 -6.64 14.06
C HIS A 231 32.84 -8.12 13.65
N PHE A 232 32.99 -8.39 12.36
CA PHE A 232 33.16 -9.76 11.83
C PHE A 232 34.64 -10.08 11.69
#